data_8aa76c1d9de380e04f82b66e66a5f177
#
_entry.id   8aa76c1d9de380e04f82b66e66a5f177
#
_cell.length_a   1.000
_cell.length_b   1.000
_cell.length_c   1.000
_cell.angle_alpha   90.00
_cell.angle_beta   90.00
_cell.angle_gamma   90.00
#
_symmetry.space_group_name_H-M   'P 1'
#
loop_
_entity.id
_entity.type
_entity.pdbx_description
1 polymer ?
#
loop_
_entity_poly.entity_id
_entity_poly.type
_entity_poly.pdbx_seq_one_letter_code
_entity_poly.pdbx_strand_id
1 'polypeptide(L)'
;MGRKGAGIKGSSKDDGPSWEDDAVHKSYAWSGAVTNYLLWQPSNGRRFIVTDFWLVCTTATVVTVFDNESADNKYLVGGSFAANGGISASNLSTPFRSQGVDRNLNLTTNGGSGYIVVLGYEE
;
A
#
# COMPACT_ATOMS: atom_id res chain seq x y z
N MET A 1 -31.76 -0.42 0.27
CA MET A 1 -31.51 -0.65 -0.16
C MET A 1 -31.15 -0.34 -0.37
N GLY A 2 -31.26 -0.23 0.16
CA GLY A 2 -30.85 -0.65 -0.17
C GLY A 2 -30.46 -0.07 -0.14
N ARG A 3 -30.07 -0.10 0.08
CA ARG A 3 -29.54 -0.24 -0.14
C ARG A 3 -29.18 0.25 -0.03
N LYS A 4 -29.28 0.44 0.48
CA LYS A 4 -28.90 0.31 0.31
C LYS A 4 -28.43 0.82 0.21
N GLY A 5 -28.49 1.13 0.62
CA GLY A 5 -28.13 0.89 0.17
C GLY A 5 -27.71 1.44 0.22
N ALA A 6 -27.53 1.51 0.65
CA ALA A 6 -27.20 1.34 0.28
C ALA A 6 -26.79 1.66 0.30
N GLY A 7 -26.53 1.71 0.68
CA GLY A 7 -26.16 1.25 0.27
C GLY A 7 -25.72 1.55 0.40
N ILE A 8 -25.46 1.32 0.75
CA ILE A 8 -25.07 0.84 0.47
C ILE A 8 -24.70 0.97 0.93
N LYS A 9 -24.40 0.62 1.48
CA LYS A 9 -24.08 0.10 1.59
C LYS A 9 -23.84 -0.20 1.58
N GLY A 10 -23.72 -0.18 1.94
CA GLY A 10 -23.53 -1.00 1.61
C GLY A 10 -23.57 -1.15 1.68
N SER A 11 -23.65 -1.61 1.72
CA SER A 11 -23.76 -2.29 1.33
C SER A 11 -23.96 -2.52 1.14
N SER A 12 -24.06 -2.99 1.09
CA SER A 12 -24.25 -3.56 0.58
C SER A 12 -24.49 -3.91 0.18
N LYS A 13 -24.51 -4.50 0.11
CA LYS A 13 -24.69 -5.03 -0.56
C LYS A 13 -25.23 -5.21 -1.30
N ASP A 14 -25.28 -5.39 -1.65
CA ASP A 14 -25.60 -5.65 -2.44
C ASP A 14 -25.53 -5.51 -3.26
N ASP A 15 -25.40 -5.74 -3.21
CA ASP A 15 -25.40 -5.44 -4.44
C ASP A 15 -24.15 -4.99 -5.10
N GLY A 16 -23.45 -4.29 -5.31
CA GLY A 16 -22.20 -4.00 -5.96
C GLY A 16 -21.11 -4.98 -5.57
N PRO A 17 -20.00 -5.09 -6.30
CA PRO A 17 -18.91 -5.94 -5.90
C PRO A 17 -18.30 -5.45 -4.59
N SER A 18 -18.09 -6.35 -3.69
CA SER A 18 -17.59 -6.01 -2.36
C SER A 18 -16.20 -5.37 -2.40
N TRP A 19 -15.42 -5.56 -3.46
CA TRP A 19 -14.09 -4.96 -3.52
C TRP A 19 -14.12 -3.43 -3.44
N GLU A 20 -15.20 -2.80 -3.90
CA GLU A 20 -15.33 -1.36 -3.79
C GLU A 20 -15.48 -0.91 -2.34
N ASP A 21 -16.21 -1.69 -1.55
CA ASP A 21 -16.41 -1.39 -0.13
C ASP A 21 -15.19 -1.76 0.69
N ASP A 22 -14.41 -2.72 0.21
CA ASP A 22 -13.22 -3.21 0.91
C ASP A 22 -11.94 -2.53 0.45
N ALA A 23 -12.04 -1.54 -0.42
CA ALA A 23 -10.87 -0.83 -0.93
C ALA A 23 -10.13 -0.13 0.22
N VAL A 24 -8.82 -0.26 0.22
CA VAL A 24 -7.94 0.32 1.23
C VAL A 24 -7.04 1.33 0.57
N HIS A 25 -6.88 2.46 1.23
CA HIS A 25 -6.01 3.55 0.80
C HIS A 25 -5.07 3.87 1.95
N LYS A 26 -3.78 3.72 1.73
CA LYS A 26 -2.75 4.06 2.71
C LYS A 26 -1.79 5.05 2.09
N SER A 27 -1.40 6.05 2.85
CA SER A 27 -0.46 7.05 2.38
C SER A 27 0.44 7.51 3.51
N TYR A 28 1.62 7.97 3.14
CA TYR A 28 2.57 8.49 4.10
C TYR A 28 3.51 9.46 3.39
N ALA A 29 3.74 10.59 4.04
CA ALA A 29 4.74 11.56 3.59
C ALA A 29 5.89 11.55 4.60
N TRP A 30 7.11 11.41 4.10
CA TRP A 30 8.27 11.38 4.99
C TRP A 30 9.12 12.63 4.82
N SER A 31 9.84 12.96 5.89
CA SER A 31 10.84 14.02 5.88
C SER A 31 11.98 13.51 6.77
N GLY A 32 13.09 13.14 6.16
CA GLY A 32 14.21 12.53 6.85
C GLY A 32 14.18 11.01 6.78
N ALA A 33 15.17 10.38 7.40
CA ALA A 33 15.30 8.93 7.39
C ALA A 33 14.18 8.28 8.20
N VAL A 34 13.62 7.20 7.66
CA VAL A 34 12.57 6.44 8.30
C VAL A 34 12.96 4.96 8.23
N THR A 35 12.83 4.25 9.32
CA THR A 35 13.16 2.83 9.38
C THR A 35 11.91 2.02 9.71
N ASN A 36 11.55 1.12 8.79
CA ASN A 36 10.44 0.19 8.98
C ASN A 36 9.14 0.88 9.41
N TYR A 37 8.82 1.99 8.75
CA TYR A 37 7.54 2.65 8.99
C TYR A 37 6.41 1.71 8.59
N LEU A 38 5.43 1.54 9.48
CA LEU A 38 4.30 0.66 9.26
C LEU A 38 3.28 1.36 8.37
N LEU A 39 3.37 1.10 7.06
CA LEU A 39 2.49 1.73 6.08
C LEU A 39 1.11 1.07 6.05
N TRP A 40 1.08 -0.25 6.11
CA TRP A 40 -0.18 -0.99 6.05
C TRP A 40 -0.08 -2.22 6.95
N GLN A 41 -0.87 -2.21 8.02
CA GLN A 41 -1.04 -3.37 8.88
C GLN A 41 -2.43 -3.91 8.60
N PRO A 42 -2.55 -5.07 7.95
CA PRO A 42 -3.88 -5.61 7.65
C PRO A 42 -4.60 -6.02 8.92
N SER A 43 -5.91 -6.12 8.82
CA SER A 43 -6.73 -6.62 9.91
C SER A 43 -6.29 -8.02 10.30
N ASN A 44 -6.48 -8.37 11.56
CA ASN A 44 -6.02 -9.64 12.11
C ASN A 44 -6.52 -10.83 11.24
N GLY A 45 -5.58 -11.69 10.87
CA GLY A 45 -5.88 -12.87 10.05
C GLY A 45 -6.00 -12.58 8.56
N ARG A 46 -5.67 -11.38 8.12
CA ARG A 46 -5.83 -10.98 6.73
C ARG A 46 -4.48 -10.73 6.06
N ARG A 47 -4.51 -10.69 4.74
CA ARG A 47 -3.38 -10.29 3.90
C ARG A 47 -3.66 -8.95 3.27
N PHE A 48 -2.60 -8.17 3.02
CA PHE A 48 -2.74 -7.00 2.17
C PHE A 48 -2.46 -7.37 0.72
N ILE A 49 -3.19 -6.73 -0.19
CA ILE A 49 -3.04 -6.89 -1.63
C ILE A 49 -2.93 -5.50 -2.22
N VAL A 50 -1.80 -5.18 -2.84
CA VAL A 50 -1.59 -3.87 -3.49
C VAL A 50 -1.91 -4.00 -4.96
N THR A 51 -2.83 -3.18 -5.43
CA THR A 51 -3.21 -3.15 -6.85
C THR A 51 -2.65 -1.93 -7.57
N ASP A 52 -2.46 -0.85 -6.84
CA ASP A 52 -1.99 0.41 -7.39
C ASP A 52 -1.09 1.08 -6.39
N PHE A 53 -0.07 1.77 -6.85
CA PHE A 53 0.72 2.61 -5.97
C PHE A 53 1.40 3.72 -6.76
N TRP A 54 1.76 4.80 -6.07
CA TRP A 54 2.69 5.78 -6.61
C TRP A 54 3.56 6.32 -5.51
N LEU A 55 4.80 6.62 -5.90
CA LEU A 55 5.84 7.10 -5.02
C LEU A 55 6.47 8.31 -5.68
N VAL A 56 6.59 9.39 -4.94
CA VAL A 56 7.24 10.62 -5.43
C VAL A 56 8.26 11.05 -4.39
N CYS A 57 9.48 11.34 -4.86
CA CYS A 57 10.54 11.89 -4.03
C CYS A 57 10.72 13.35 -4.37
N THR A 58 10.53 14.24 -3.40
CA THR A 58 10.74 15.67 -3.60
C THR A 58 12.21 16.03 -3.49
N THR A 59 12.99 15.23 -2.77
CA THR A 59 14.45 15.31 -2.75
C THR A 59 15.00 13.91 -2.98
N ALA A 60 16.28 13.84 -3.33
CA ALA A 60 16.92 12.54 -3.60
C ALA A 60 16.81 11.60 -2.40
N THR A 61 16.36 10.39 -2.62
CA THR A 61 16.11 9.43 -1.54
C THR A 61 16.30 8.00 -2.05
N VAL A 62 16.85 7.15 -1.18
CA VAL A 62 16.80 5.70 -1.39
C VAL A 62 15.60 5.19 -0.62
N VAL A 63 14.69 4.50 -1.30
CA VAL A 63 13.42 4.05 -0.73
C VAL A 63 13.28 2.56 -0.93
N THR A 64 12.81 1.86 0.09
CA THR A 64 12.37 0.48 -0.03
C THR A 64 10.99 0.35 0.59
N VAL A 65 10.09 -0.33 -0.12
CA VAL A 65 8.75 -0.67 0.37
C VAL A 65 8.61 -2.18 0.25
N PHE A 66 8.31 -2.84 1.35
CA PHE A 66 8.44 -4.29 1.39
C PHE A 66 7.48 -4.92 2.37
N ASP A 67 7.16 -6.19 2.06
CA ASP A 67 6.47 -7.08 2.99
C ASP A 67 7.47 -7.46 4.08
N ASN A 68 7.14 -7.18 5.30
CA ASN A 68 8.02 -7.38 6.44
C ASN A 68 8.02 -8.84 6.89
N GLU A 69 8.78 -9.66 6.18
CA GLU A 69 9.05 -11.04 6.58
C GLU A 69 10.46 -11.10 7.13
N SER A 70 10.63 -11.57 8.35
CA SER A 70 11.91 -11.47 9.04
C SER A 70 13.09 -12.10 8.29
N ALA A 71 12.85 -13.17 7.56
CA ALA A 71 13.92 -13.89 6.88
C ALA A 71 14.00 -13.60 5.38
N ASP A 72 12.93 -13.11 4.78
CA ASP A 72 12.84 -13.06 3.33
C ASP A 72 11.85 -11.97 2.90
N ASN A 73 12.30 -10.73 2.93
CA ASN A 73 11.47 -9.60 2.55
C ASN A 73 11.11 -9.66 1.06
N LYS A 74 9.87 -9.35 0.76
CA LYS A 74 9.37 -9.23 -0.60
C LYS A 74 9.17 -7.75 -0.89
N TYR A 75 9.84 -7.25 -1.92
CA TYR A 75 9.88 -5.82 -2.20
C TYR A 75 8.85 -5.41 -3.25
N LEU A 76 8.08 -4.39 -2.95
CA LEU A 76 7.21 -3.73 -3.91
C LEU A 76 8.03 -2.71 -4.72
N VAL A 77 8.85 -1.93 -4.01
CA VAL A 77 9.69 -0.90 -4.61
C VAL A 77 11.04 -0.94 -3.89
N GLY A 78 12.10 -0.77 -4.64
CA GLY A 78 13.42 -0.61 -4.05
C GLY A 78 14.32 0.11 -5.02
N GLY A 79 14.91 1.23 -4.58
CA GLY A 79 15.85 1.94 -5.43
C GLY A 79 16.12 3.35 -4.98
N SER A 80 16.97 4.00 -5.76
CA SER A 80 17.36 5.39 -5.57
C SER A 80 16.58 6.25 -6.54
N PHE A 81 16.03 7.35 -6.03
CA PHE A 81 15.25 8.29 -6.83
C PHE A 81 15.86 9.66 -6.70
N ALA A 82 15.97 10.36 -7.82
CA ALA A 82 16.43 11.76 -7.84
C ALA A 82 15.31 12.67 -7.32
N ALA A 83 15.68 13.91 -7.03
CA ALA A 83 14.69 14.93 -6.69
C ALA A 83 13.63 15.01 -7.80
N ASN A 84 12.37 15.09 -7.42
CA ASN A 84 11.21 15.12 -8.31
C ASN A 84 11.05 13.85 -9.15
N GLY A 85 11.70 12.75 -8.73
CA GLY A 85 11.56 11.46 -9.36
C GLY A 85 10.55 10.60 -8.62
N GLY A 86 10.27 9.44 -9.19
CA GLY A 86 9.35 8.50 -8.56
C GLY A 86 8.97 7.39 -9.49
N ILE A 87 7.99 6.61 -9.05
CA ILE A 87 7.48 5.48 -9.81
C ILE A 87 6.01 5.30 -9.48
N SER A 88 5.25 4.88 -10.46
CA SER A 88 3.85 4.55 -10.24
C SER A 88 3.48 3.30 -11.03
N ALA A 89 2.50 2.59 -10.52
CA ALA A 89 1.90 1.47 -11.22
C ALA A 89 0.42 1.44 -10.85
N SER A 90 -0.42 1.22 -11.84
CA SER A 90 -1.86 1.14 -11.61
C SER A 90 -2.42 -0.09 -12.26
N ASN A 91 -3.46 -0.61 -11.65
CA ASN A 91 -4.19 -1.77 -12.18
C ASN A 91 -3.24 -2.92 -12.50
N LEU A 92 -2.44 -3.31 -11.50
CA LEU A 92 -1.45 -4.37 -11.67
C LEU A 92 -2.15 -5.67 -12.09
N SER A 93 -1.72 -6.24 -13.20
CA SER A 93 -2.26 -7.51 -13.69
C SER A 93 -1.93 -8.66 -12.73
N THR A 94 -0.82 -8.54 -12.03
CA THR A 94 -0.45 -9.43 -10.94
C THR A 94 -0.28 -8.57 -9.69
N PRO A 95 -1.31 -8.47 -8.84
CA PRO A 95 -1.20 -7.65 -7.64
C PRO A 95 -0.07 -8.11 -6.72
N PHE A 96 0.46 -7.16 -5.97
CA PHE A 96 1.49 -7.46 -4.97
C PHE A 96 0.78 -7.96 -3.71
N ARG A 97 0.95 -9.23 -3.41
CA ARG A 97 0.31 -9.86 -2.24
C ARG A 97 1.33 -10.04 -1.14
N SER A 98 0.90 -9.87 0.09
CA SER A 98 1.74 -10.21 1.22
C SER A 98 2.04 -11.72 1.20
N GLN A 99 3.15 -12.10 1.79
CA GLN A 99 3.60 -13.50 1.79
C GLN A 99 2.77 -14.37 2.73
N GLY A 100 2.00 -13.77 3.60
CA GLY A 100 1.13 -14.49 4.51
C GLY A 100 0.18 -13.54 5.21
N VAL A 101 -0.66 -14.10 6.08
CA VAL A 101 -1.57 -13.29 6.90
C VAL A 101 -0.76 -12.53 7.95
N ASP A 102 -1.31 -11.40 8.40
CA ASP A 102 -0.74 -10.58 9.47
C ASP A 102 0.66 -10.05 9.16
N ARG A 103 1.00 -9.97 7.88
CA ARG A 103 2.24 -9.35 7.42
C ARG A 103 2.00 -7.87 7.20
N ASN A 104 3.00 -7.07 7.46
CA ASN A 104 2.91 -5.62 7.31
C ASN A 104 3.63 -5.17 6.06
N LEU A 105 3.12 -4.11 5.44
CA LEU A 105 3.84 -3.42 4.38
C LEU A 105 4.60 -2.26 5.03
N ASN A 106 5.91 -2.28 4.90
CA ASN A 106 6.78 -1.33 5.57
C ASN A 106 7.53 -0.46 4.57
N LEU A 107 7.92 0.71 5.03
CA LEU A 107 8.69 1.69 4.26
C LEU A 107 9.97 2.03 5.01
N THR A 108 11.08 2.06 4.28
CA THR A 108 12.36 2.54 4.80
C THR A 108 12.95 3.54 3.82
N THR A 109 13.42 4.66 4.33
CA THR A 109 14.13 5.67 3.54
C THR A 109 15.43 6.04 4.23
N ASN A 110 16.43 6.46 3.46
CA ASN A 110 17.72 6.86 4.03
C ASN A 110 17.81 8.36 4.31
N GLY A 111 16.75 9.10 4.05
CA GLY A 111 16.72 10.55 4.23
C GLY A 111 15.82 11.18 3.19
N GLY A 112 16.02 12.48 2.94
CA GLY A 112 15.22 13.18 1.95
C GLY A 112 13.77 13.35 2.34
N SER A 113 12.92 13.61 1.36
CA SER A 113 11.49 13.77 1.57
C SER A 113 10.70 13.30 0.36
N GLY A 114 9.46 12.94 0.59
CA GLY A 114 8.59 12.46 -0.47
C GLY A 114 7.31 11.90 0.11
N TYR A 115 6.54 11.22 -0.72
CA TYR A 115 5.33 10.56 -0.26
C TYR A 115 5.04 9.33 -1.09
N ILE A 116 4.25 8.43 -0.51
CA ILE A 116 3.78 7.21 -1.17
C ILE A 116 2.30 7.06 -0.92
N VAL A 117 1.60 6.53 -1.91
CA VAL A 117 0.21 6.14 -1.80
C VAL A 117 0.08 4.71 -2.32
N VAL A 118 -0.58 3.86 -1.57
CA VAL A 118 -0.90 2.50 -2.03
C VAL A 118 -2.40 2.28 -1.91
N LEU A 119 -2.93 1.59 -2.90
CA LEU A 119 -4.34 1.22 -2.96
C LEU A 119 -4.43 -0.29 -3.11
N GLY A 120 -5.47 -0.86 -2.55
CA GLY A 120 -5.67 -2.28 -2.66
C GLY A 120 -6.80 -2.76 -1.79
N TYR A 121 -6.67 -3.99 -1.31
CA TYR A 121 -7.70 -4.60 -0.48
C TYR A 121 -7.08 -5.65 0.43
N GLU A 122 -7.85 -6.15 1.36
CA GLU A 122 -7.43 -7.22 2.26
C GLU A 122 -8.21 -8.50 1.96
N GLU A 123 -7.52 -9.62 2.05
CA GLU A 123 -8.20 -10.90 1.88
C GLU A 123 -7.92 -11.87 3.02
#